data_ebb1ed468002664839af1275f30ad326
#
_entry.id   ebb1ed468002664839af1275f30ad326
#
_cell.length_a   1.000
_cell.length_b   1.000
_cell.length_c   1.000
_cell.angle_alpha   90.00
_cell.angle_beta   90.00
_cell.angle_gamma   90.00
#
_symmetry.space_group_name_H-M   'P 1'
#
loop_
_entity.id
_entity.type
_entity.pdbx_description
1 polymer ?
#
loop_
_entity_poly.entity_id
_entity_poly.type
_entity_poly.pdbx_seq_one_letter_code
_entity_poly.pdbx_strand_id
1 'polypeptide(L)'
;MEFHCIRELWIAATYLEIIMVECWLSANKELSNRAINRNFNCQPNQHMKQILLFILFMLGISSCDKAPINGKLDGRWQLMTIEYTNGKIEECNRIYYSIQLHLVEISAKGGNGGTHIGRFSYKGDEVTMSEFRHRGDEEKLTTLNELKPFGLNQAINHLKVEKATGKKLILKSDYARLTFRKF
;
A
#
# COMPACT_ATOMS: atom_id res chain seq x y z
N MET A 1 3.56 2.56 12.83
CA MET A 1 2.41 3.46 12.64
C MET A 1 1.06 2.71 12.52
N GLU A 2 1.08 1.38 12.40
CA GLU A 2 -0.17 0.55 12.35
C GLU A 2 -0.93 0.48 13.68
N PHE A 3 -0.24 0.65 14.81
CA PHE A 3 -0.89 0.59 16.13
C PHE A 3 -1.75 1.81 16.49
N HIS A 4 -1.56 2.95 15.81
CA HIS A 4 -2.32 4.17 16.13
C HIS A 4 -3.75 4.11 15.59
N CYS A 5 -3.96 3.57 14.39
CA CYS A 5 -5.28 3.47 13.78
C CYS A 5 -6.16 2.43 14.49
N ILE A 6 -5.55 1.31 14.93
CA ILE A 6 -6.26 0.25 15.67
C ILE A 6 -6.64 0.76 17.07
N ARG A 7 -5.79 1.56 17.70
CA ARG A 7 -6.05 2.13 19.03
C ARG A 7 -7.20 3.13 19.02
N GLU A 8 -7.27 3.99 18.01
CA GLU A 8 -8.36 4.97 17.86
C GLU A 8 -9.70 4.29 17.56
N LEU A 9 -9.70 3.24 16.75
CA LEU A 9 -10.89 2.41 16.49
C LEU A 9 -11.37 1.66 17.74
N TRP A 10 -10.45 1.17 18.56
CA TRP A 10 -10.77 0.49 19.82
C TRP A 10 -11.34 1.47 20.85
N ILE A 11 -10.78 2.69 20.94
CA ILE A 11 -11.27 3.74 21.81
C ILE A 11 -12.67 4.20 21.39
N ALA A 12 -12.91 4.36 20.08
CA ALA A 12 -14.22 4.72 19.56
C ALA A 12 -15.27 3.62 19.81
N ALA A 13 -14.89 2.35 19.65
CA ALA A 13 -15.76 1.21 19.93
C ALA A 13 -16.14 1.10 21.41
N THR A 14 -15.17 1.28 22.32
CA THR A 14 -15.42 1.26 23.77
C THR A 14 -16.27 2.46 24.23
N TYR A 15 -16.11 3.64 23.64
CA TYR A 15 -16.97 4.79 23.91
C TYR A 15 -18.43 4.56 23.46
N LEU A 16 -18.62 3.92 22.30
CA LEU A 16 -19.94 3.55 21.79
C LEU A 16 -20.64 2.51 22.68
N GLU A 17 -19.91 1.53 23.18
CA GLU A 17 -20.45 0.55 24.14
C GLU A 17 -20.86 1.21 25.46
N ILE A 18 -20.06 2.15 25.99
CA ILE A 18 -20.39 2.88 27.22
C ILE A 18 -21.63 3.72 27.02
N ILE A 19 -21.75 4.46 25.91
CA ILE A 19 -22.93 5.29 25.61
C ILE A 19 -24.19 4.42 25.43
N MET A 20 -24.07 3.25 24.80
CA MET A 20 -25.16 2.31 24.63
C MET A 20 -25.63 1.72 25.96
N VAL A 21 -24.69 1.39 26.85
CA VAL A 21 -24.99 0.87 28.19
C VAL A 21 -25.64 1.95 29.05
N GLU A 22 -25.17 3.19 29.02
CA GLU A 22 -25.78 4.29 29.76
C GLU A 22 -27.19 4.63 29.24
N CYS A 23 -27.40 4.63 27.93
CA CYS A 23 -28.70 4.83 27.31
C CYS A 23 -29.68 3.69 27.67
N TRP A 24 -29.20 2.44 27.72
CA TRP A 24 -29.97 1.27 28.12
C TRP A 24 -30.32 1.30 29.62
N LEU A 25 -29.36 1.69 30.47
CA LEU A 25 -29.59 1.86 31.93
C LEU A 25 -30.57 2.99 32.23
N SER A 26 -30.46 4.11 31.51
CA SER A 26 -31.40 5.24 31.63
C SER A 26 -32.80 4.85 31.19
N ALA A 27 -32.96 4.16 30.09
CA ALA A 27 -34.25 3.65 29.61
C ALA A 27 -34.85 2.64 30.59
N ASN A 28 -34.05 1.76 31.18
CA ASN A 28 -34.50 0.77 32.15
C ASN A 28 -34.90 1.41 33.51
N LYS A 29 -34.26 2.51 33.91
CA LYS A 29 -34.58 3.26 35.11
C LYS A 29 -35.89 4.02 34.97
N GLU A 30 -36.20 4.53 33.77
CA GLU A 30 -37.55 5.12 33.48
C GLU A 30 -38.63 4.05 33.40
N LEU A 31 -38.35 2.86 32.89
CA LEU A 31 -39.29 1.74 32.84
C LEU A 31 -39.62 1.19 34.23
N SER A 32 -38.67 1.16 35.16
CA SER A 32 -38.90 0.76 36.56
C SER A 32 -39.81 1.73 37.32
N ASN A 33 -39.81 3.02 36.95
CA ASN A 33 -40.69 4.03 37.57
C ASN A 33 -42.07 4.14 36.94
N ARG A 34 -42.34 3.48 35.79
CA ARG A 34 -43.62 3.49 35.09
C ARG A 34 -44.32 2.12 35.02
N ALA A 35 -43.91 1.16 35.83
CA ALA A 35 -44.42 -0.22 35.83
C ALA A 35 -45.85 -0.37 36.42
N ILE A 36 -46.66 0.67 36.35
CA ILE A 36 -48.09 0.57 36.60
C ILE A 36 -48.85 1.19 35.42
N ASN A 37 -49.39 0.30 34.59
CA ASN A 37 -50.35 0.59 33.52
C ASN A 37 -49.85 1.16 32.21
N ARG A 38 -49.58 0.29 31.20
CA ARG A 38 -50.19 0.31 29.84
C ARG A 38 -49.40 -0.58 28.89
N ASN A 39 -50.13 -1.32 28.05
CA ASN A 39 -49.64 -2.01 26.86
C ASN A 39 -48.78 -1.06 26.00
N PHE A 40 -47.45 -1.18 26.03
CA PHE A 40 -46.57 -0.48 25.11
C PHE A 40 -46.12 -1.41 24.01
N ASN A 41 -46.72 -1.22 22.84
CA ASN A 41 -46.17 -1.70 21.57
C ASN A 41 -44.86 -0.92 21.34
N CYS A 42 -43.73 -1.51 21.70
CA CYS A 42 -42.42 -0.91 21.48
C CYS A 42 -42.05 -1.09 19.99
N GLN A 43 -42.58 -0.25 19.12
CA GLN A 43 -42.05 -0.10 17.78
C GLN A 43 -40.76 0.74 17.87
N PRO A 44 -39.59 0.20 17.45
CA PRO A 44 -38.38 0.97 17.45
C PRO A 44 -38.53 2.19 16.53
N ASN A 45 -38.36 3.36 17.10
CA ASN A 45 -38.55 4.65 16.49
C ASN A 45 -37.81 4.70 15.13
N GLN A 46 -38.55 5.03 14.05
CA GLN A 46 -38.03 5.02 12.68
C GLN A 46 -36.76 5.89 12.53
N HIS A 47 -36.66 6.94 13.33
CA HIS A 47 -35.48 7.80 13.41
C HIS A 47 -34.23 7.09 13.98
N MET A 48 -34.37 6.21 14.95
CA MET A 48 -33.26 5.43 15.49
C MET A 48 -32.67 4.47 14.45
N LYS A 49 -33.50 3.85 13.62
CA LYS A 49 -33.03 2.99 12.52
C LYS A 49 -32.30 3.78 11.46
N GLN A 50 -32.74 5.00 11.15
CA GLN A 50 -32.05 5.89 10.19
C GLN A 50 -30.70 6.37 10.74
N ILE A 51 -30.61 6.72 12.02
CA ILE A 51 -29.37 7.13 12.67
C ILE A 51 -28.38 5.96 12.70
N LEU A 52 -28.82 4.75 13.03
CA LEU A 52 -27.98 3.56 13.04
C LEU A 52 -27.44 3.22 11.64
N LEU A 53 -28.29 3.31 10.60
CA LEU A 53 -27.88 3.14 9.21
C LEU A 53 -26.88 4.21 8.77
N PHE A 54 -27.03 5.46 9.21
CA PHE A 54 -26.12 6.55 8.89
C PHE A 54 -24.76 6.37 9.55
N ILE A 55 -24.73 5.90 10.80
CA ILE A 55 -23.48 5.56 11.51
C ILE A 55 -22.77 4.38 10.84
N LEU A 56 -23.54 3.33 10.44
CA LEU A 56 -22.97 2.18 9.73
C LEU A 56 -22.38 2.60 8.35
N PHE A 57 -23.06 3.52 7.66
CA PHE A 57 -22.59 4.06 6.39
C PHE A 57 -21.30 4.89 6.56
N MET A 58 -21.24 5.74 7.59
CA MET A 58 -20.04 6.54 7.90
C MET A 58 -18.83 5.68 8.30
N LEU A 59 -19.05 4.54 8.98
CA LEU A 59 -17.98 3.58 9.30
C LEU A 59 -17.45 2.85 8.06
N GLY A 60 -18.29 2.67 7.04
CA GLY A 60 -17.91 1.98 5.79
C GLY A 60 -17.01 2.80 4.86
N ILE A 61 -17.02 4.13 4.98
CA ILE A 61 -16.21 5.03 4.11
C ILE A 61 -14.83 5.38 4.69
N SER A 62 -14.51 4.97 5.91
CA SER A 62 -13.14 5.05 6.43
C SER A 62 -12.29 3.92 5.83
N SER A 63 -12.26 3.82 4.49
CA SER A 63 -11.27 3.02 3.77
C SER A 63 -9.90 3.60 4.13
N CYS A 64 -9.14 2.85 4.90
CA CYS A 64 -7.77 3.19 5.24
C CYS A 64 -6.96 3.13 3.94
N ASP A 65 -6.83 4.24 3.23
CA ASP A 65 -5.81 4.41 2.21
C ASP A 65 -4.47 4.22 2.92
N LYS A 66 -3.88 3.02 2.76
CA LYS A 66 -2.52 2.77 3.24
C LYS A 66 -1.62 3.79 2.56
N ALA A 67 -1.17 4.77 3.31
CA ALA A 67 -0.20 5.74 2.82
C ALA A 67 0.97 4.97 2.17
N PRO A 68 1.38 5.32 0.95
CA PRO A 68 2.46 4.63 0.25
C PRO A 68 3.74 4.72 1.10
N ILE A 69 4.27 3.57 1.51
CA ILE A 69 5.46 3.49 2.40
C ILE A 69 6.67 4.14 1.73
N ASN A 70 6.78 3.99 0.41
CA ASN A 70 7.89 4.55 -0.39
C ASN A 70 7.51 5.89 -1.05
N GLY A 71 6.40 6.50 -0.63
CA GLY A 71 5.94 7.78 -1.14
C GLY A 71 5.70 7.76 -2.66
N LYS A 72 6.41 8.64 -3.38
CA LYS A 72 6.27 8.78 -4.83
C LYS A 72 6.87 7.62 -5.65
N LEU A 73 7.65 6.73 -5.01
CA LEU A 73 8.24 5.58 -5.70
C LEU A 73 7.25 4.43 -5.87
N ASP A 74 6.24 4.32 -4.99
CA ASP A 74 5.26 3.26 -5.08
C ASP A 74 4.46 3.30 -6.39
N GLY A 75 4.16 2.11 -6.92
CA GLY A 75 3.35 1.88 -8.10
C GLY A 75 4.13 1.28 -9.26
N ARG A 76 3.54 1.33 -10.45
CA ARG A 76 4.11 0.71 -11.66
C ARG A 76 4.79 1.74 -12.54
N TRP A 77 6.03 1.42 -12.92
CA TRP A 77 6.91 2.27 -13.70
C TRP A 77 7.35 1.53 -14.96
N GLN A 78 7.32 2.21 -16.10
CA GLN A 78 7.92 1.69 -17.33
C GLN A 78 9.33 2.26 -17.46
N LEU A 79 10.32 1.38 -17.59
CA LEU A 79 11.70 1.75 -17.93
C LEU A 79 11.73 2.22 -19.39
N MET A 80 12.24 3.43 -19.59
CA MET A 80 12.33 4.07 -20.90
C MET A 80 13.73 4.00 -21.47
N THR A 81 14.73 4.33 -20.64
CA THR A 81 16.14 4.35 -21.07
C THR A 81 17.05 3.87 -19.95
N ILE A 82 18.12 3.17 -20.36
CA ILE A 82 19.27 2.82 -19.54
C ILE A 82 20.48 3.58 -20.13
N GLU A 83 21.02 4.51 -19.37
CA GLU A 83 22.25 5.23 -19.71
C GLU A 83 23.39 4.61 -18.91
N TYR A 84 24.23 3.82 -19.58
CA TYR A 84 25.38 3.18 -18.93
C TYR A 84 26.53 4.15 -18.69
N THR A 85 27.36 3.88 -17.67
CA THR A 85 28.52 4.72 -17.32
C THR A 85 29.56 4.81 -18.44
N ASN A 86 29.59 3.87 -19.38
CA ASN A 86 30.45 3.91 -20.58
C ASN A 86 29.90 4.81 -21.70
N GLY A 87 28.83 5.54 -21.46
CA GLY A 87 28.17 6.42 -22.43
C GLY A 87 27.18 5.74 -23.38
N LYS A 88 27.02 4.41 -23.32
CA LYS A 88 26.00 3.71 -24.11
C LYS A 88 24.62 4.05 -23.58
N ILE A 89 23.69 4.40 -24.46
CA ILE A 89 22.28 4.59 -24.15
C ILE A 89 21.49 3.49 -24.82
N GLU A 90 20.62 2.84 -24.06
CA GLU A 90 19.73 1.79 -24.54
C GLU A 90 18.27 2.21 -24.32
N GLU A 91 17.50 2.25 -25.39
CA GLU A 91 16.05 2.49 -25.30
C GLU A 91 15.34 1.18 -24.93
N CYS A 92 14.51 1.26 -23.89
CA CYS A 92 13.80 0.12 -23.36
C CYS A 92 12.32 0.11 -23.81
N ASN A 93 11.86 -1.03 -24.23
CA ASN A 93 10.45 -1.20 -24.56
C ASN A 93 9.84 -2.34 -23.74
N ARG A 94 8.66 -2.08 -23.14
CA ARG A 94 7.86 -3.07 -22.40
C ARG A 94 8.60 -3.67 -21.19
N ILE A 95 9.51 -2.93 -20.57
CA ILE A 95 10.17 -3.27 -19.30
C ILE A 95 9.50 -2.48 -18.19
N TYR A 96 9.09 -3.17 -17.12
CA TYR A 96 8.31 -2.57 -16.04
C TYR A 96 8.92 -2.91 -14.68
N TYR A 97 8.83 -1.93 -13.77
CA TYR A 97 9.12 -2.05 -12.36
C TYR A 97 7.83 -1.76 -11.58
N SER A 98 7.39 -2.68 -10.75
CA SER A 98 6.25 -2.49 -9.85
C SER A 98 6.78 -2.47 -8.42
N ILE A 99 6.70 -1.32 -7.77
CA ILE A 99 7.20 -1.10 -6.40
C ILE A 99 6.00 -1.04 -5.47
N GLN A 100 5.99 -1.90 -4.47
CA GLN A 100 4.94 -1.94 -3.46
C GLN A 100 5.50 -2.44 -2.13
N LEU A 101 5.30 -1.69 -1.07
CA LEU A 101 5.80 -2.04 0.26
C LEU A 101 7.33 -2.27 0.24
N HIS A 102 7.78 -3.45 0.62
CA HIS A 102 9.18 -3.86 0.65
C HIS A 102 9.56 -4.77 -0.53
N LEU A 103 8.78 -4.74 -1.60
CA LEU A 103 8.99 -5.59 -2.78
C LEU A 103 9.09 -4.76 -4.05
N VAL A 104 9.91 -5.24 -4.97
CA VAL A 104 9.96 -4.79 -6.35
C VAL A 104 9.78 -5.98 -7.29
N GLU A 105 8.82 -5.88 -8.20
CA GLU A 105 8.71 -6.79 -9.32
C GLU A 105 9.28 -6.13 -10.57
N ILE A 106 10.22 -6.79 -11.23
CA ILE A 106 10.75 -6.38 -12.53
C ILE A 106 10.28 -7.37 -13.58
N SER A 107 9.79 -6.87 -14.72
CA SER A 107 9.25 -7.73 -15.77
C SER A 107 9.52 -7.18 -17.17
N ALA A 108 9.90 -8.05 -18.07
CA ALA A 108 10.00 -7.76 -19.51
C ALA A 108 8.85 -8.46 -20.26
N LYS A 109 8.01 -7.68 -20.92
CA LYS A 109 6.85 -8.18 -21.68
C LYS A 109 7.23 -8.33 -23.15
N GLY A 110 7.22 -9.57 -23.65
CA GLY A 110 7.48 -9.87 -25.08
C GLY A 110 8.94 -10.17 -25.41
N GLY A 111 9.77 -10.55 -24.44
CA GLY A 111 11.15 -10.97 -24.63
C GLY A 111 11.56 -12.06 -23.63
N ASN A 112 12.81 -12.49 -23.69
CA ASN A 112 13.36 -13.55 -22.85
C ASN A 112 13.67 -13.11 -21.39
N GLY A 113 13.27 -11.90 -20.98
CA GLY A 113 13.66 -11.32 -19.69
C GLY A 113 12.92 -11.84 -18.46
N GLY A 114 11.80 -12.54 -18.63
CA GLY A 114 11.05 -13.10 -17.50
C GLY A 114 10.42 -12.06 -16.56
N THR A 115 10.02 -12.56 -15.40
CA THR A 115 9.52 -11.74 -14.29
C THR A 115 10.22 -12.17 -13.02
N HIS A 116 10.78 -11.21 -12.32
CA HIS A 116 11.54 -11.44 -11.08
C HIS A 116 11.00 -10.55 -9.96
N ILE A 117 10.99 -11.08 -8.74
CA ILE A 117 10.57 -10.37 -7.53
C ILE A 117 11.76 -10.26 -6.60
N GLY A 118 12.01 -9.06 -6.11
CA GLY A 118 13.10 -8.77 -5.19
C GLY A 118 12.66 -7.97 -3.97
N ARG A 119 13.55 -7.86 -3.00
CA ARG A 119 13.42 -6.96 -1.86
C ARG A 119 13.64 -5.53 -2.28
N PHE A 120 12.87 -4.63 -1.72
CA PHE A 120 12.95 -3.19 -1.93
C PHE A 120 13.05 -2.45 -0.61
N SER A 121 14.00 -1.54 -0.52
CA SER A 121 14.12 -0.61 0.62
C SER A 121 14.41 0.79 0.10
N TYR A 122 13.74 1.78 0.66
CA TYR A 122 13.96 3.20 0.36
C TYR A 122 14.20 3.97 1.65
N LYS A 123 15.37 4.60 1.77
CA LYS A 123 15.78 5.42 2.93
C LYS A 123 16.45 6.70 2.44
N GLY A 124 15.88 7.84 2.82
CA GLY A 124 16.39 9.15 2.38
C GLY A 124 16.26 9.33 0.87
N ASP A 125 17.37 9.28 0.14
CA ASP A 125 17.45 9.35 -1.32
C ASP A 125 18.03 8.07 -1.94
N GLU A 126 18.23 7.02 -1.13
CA GLU A 126 18.83 5.75 -1.56
C GLU A 126 17.78 4.64 -1.63
N VAL A 127 17.79 3.94 -2.74
CA VAL A 127 17.02 2.72 -3.00
C VAL A 127 17.96 1.53 -2.99
N THR A 128 17.62 0.49 -2.25
CA THR A 128 18.30 -0.81 -2.29
C THR A 128 17.38 -1.86 -2.85
N MET A 129 17.84 -2.61 -3.88
CA MET A 129 17.13 -3.73 -4.47
C MET A 129 17.99 -4.98 -4.39
N SER A 130 17.45 -6.08 -3.84
CA SER A 130 18.20 -7.31 -3.59
C SER A 130 17.34 -8.55 -3.65
N GLU A 131 17.96 -9.73 -3.51
CA GLU A 131 17.30 -11.03 -3.36
C GLU A 131 16.29 -11.34 -4.47
N PHE A 132 16.63 -11.03 -5.72
CA PHE A 132 15.75 -11.32 -6.85
C PHE A 132 15.59 -12.81 -7.08
N ARG A 133 14.33 -13.25 -7.24
CA ARG A 133 13.90 -14.61 -7.50
C ARG A 133 12.94 -14.65 -8.68
N HIS A 134 12.86 -15.79 -9.35
CA HIS A 134 11.90 -15.97 -10.43
C HIS A 134 10.46 -15.97 -9.88
N ARG A 135 9.56 -15.27 -10.55
CA ARG A 135 8.15 -15.32 -10.18
C ARG A 135 7.57 -16.71 -10.47
N GLY A 136 6.98 -17.33 -9.43
CA GLY A 136 6.41 -18.67 -9.51
C GLY A 136 7.39 -19.80 -9.21
N ASP A 137 8.67 -19.46 -8.93
CA ASP A 137 9.69 -20.38 -8.45
C ASP A 137 10.56 -19.64 -7.42
N GLU A 138 10.10 -19.61 -6.19
CA GLU A 138 10.74 -18.84 -5.11
C GLU A 138 12.09 -19.42 -4.67
N GLU A 139 12.38 -20.65 -5.02
CA GLU A 139 13.67 -21.28 -4.71
C GLU A 139 14.74 -20.86 -5.73
N LYS A 140 14.34 -20.50 -6.95
CA LYS A 140 15.24 -20.16 -8.02
C LYS A 140 15.69 -18.70 -7.94
N LEU A 141 16.96 -18.49 -7.56
CA LEU A 141 17.58 -17.17 -7.58
C LEU A 141 17.78 -16.67 -9.00
N THR A 142 17.54 -15.38 -9.21
CA THR A 142 17.82 -14.71 -10.47
C THR A 142 19.32 -14.50 -10.62
N THR A 143 19.85 -14.83 -11.80
CA THR A 143 21.27 -14.62 -12.11
C THR A 143 21.55 -13.16 -12.48
N LEU A 144 22.81 -12.72 -12.33
CA LEU A 144 23.21 -11.37 -12.74
C LEU A 144 22.98 -11.10 -14.23
N ASN A 145 23.11 -12.12 -15.08
CA ASN A 145 22.87 -11.96 -16.51
C ASN A 145 21.39 -11.68 -16.81
N GLU A 146 20.48 -12.26 -16.02
CA GLU A 146 19.04 -12.00 -16.14
C GLU A 146 18.63 -10.62 -15.62
N LEU A 147 19.44 -10.00 -14.74
CA LEU A 147 19.21 -8.65 -14.22
C LEU A 147 19.72 -7.54 -15.14
N LYS A 148 20.72 -7.81 -15.98
CA LYS A 148 21.31 -6.81 -16.88
C LYS A 148 20.33 -6.10 -17.81
N PRO A 149 19.34 -6.78 -18.44
CA PRO A 149 18.35 -6.11 -19.27
C PRO A 149 17.47 -5.10 -18.53
N PHE A 150 17.44 -5.19 -17.21
CA PHE A 150 16.75 -4.26 -16.33
C PHE A 150 17.65 -3.10 -15.85
N GLY A 151 18.92 -3.07 -16.25
CA GLY A 151 19.89 -2.06 -15.80
C GLY A 151 20.46 -2.31 -14.41
N LEU A 152 20.39 -3.57 -13.94
CA LEU A 152 20.94 -4.02 -12.66
C LEU A 152 22.08 -5.01 -12.93
N ASN A 153 23.17 -4.93 -12.17
CA ASN A 153 24.37 -5.75 -12.41
C ASN A 153 24.97 -6.39 -11.16
N GLN A 154 24.29 -6.26 -10.03
CA GLN A 154 24.74 -6.78 -8.74
C GLN A 154 23.62 -7.57 -8.05
N ALA A 155 24.00 -8.43 -7.10
CA ALA A 155 23.03 -9.14 -6.26
C ALA A 155 22.31 -8.17 -5.31
N ILE A 156 23.02 -7.14 -4.85
CA ILE A 156 22.48 -6.02 -4.08
C ILE A 156 22.79 -4.75 -4.87
N ASN A 157 21.75 -4.09 -5.37
CA ASN A 157 21.89 -2.88 -6.17
C ASN A 157 21.51 -1.67 -5.32
N HIS A 158 22.45 -0.72 -5.20
CA HIS A 158 22.25 0.56 -4.56
C HIS A 158 22.04 1.63 -5.63
N LEU A 159 20.92 2.35 -5.55
CA LEU A 159 20.56 3.37 -6.51
C LEU A 159 20.15 4.65 -5.79
N LYS A 160 20.71 5.77 -6.22
CA LYS A 160 20.30 7.09 -5.75
C LYS A 160 19.09 7.58 -6.52
N VAL A 161 18.12 8.16 -5.83
CA VAL A 161 16.95 8.80 -6.43
C VAL A 161 17.32 10.21 -6.87
N GLU A 162 17.59 10.41 -8.16
CA GLU A 162 17.84 11.76 -8.70
C GLU A 162 16.55 12.56 -8.89
N LYS A 163 15.46 11.87 -9.21
CA LYS A 163 14.14 12.50 -9.40
C LYS A 163 13.01 11.53 -9.12
N ALA A 164 12.03 11.97 -8.34
CA ALA A 164 10.80 11.23 -8.10
C ALA A 164 9.61 12.18 -8.13
N THR A 165 8.80 12.08 -9.18
CA THR A 165 7.55 12.83 -9.37
C THR A 165 6.41 11.85 -9.63
N GLY A 166 5.15 12.31 -9.64
CA GLY A 166 4.01 11.47 -10.01
C GLY A 166 4.05 10.92 -11.45
N LYS A 167 4.96 11.41 -12.31
CA LYS A 167 5.04 11.04 -13.74
C LYS A 167 6.41 10.49 -14.16
N LYS A 168 7.48 10.88 -13.49
CA LYS A 168 8.86 10.53 -13.85
C LYS A 168 9.67 10.12 -12.63
N LEU A 169 10.41 9.02 -12.76
CA LEU A 169 11.37 8.52 -11.78
C LEU A 169 12.72 8.38 -12.47
N ILE A 170 13.79 8.81 -11.81
CA ILE A 170 15.17 8.62 -12.27
C ILE A 170 15.96 8.04 -11.11
N LEU A 171 16.55 6.87 -11.34
CA LEU A 171 17.43 6.16 -10.41
C LEU A 171 18.81 6.07 -11.03
N LYS A 172 19.86 6.28 -10.23
CA LYS A 172 21.26 6.21 -10.67
C LYS A 172 22.07 5.31 -9.76
N SER A 173 22.79 4.39 -10.35
CA SER A 173 23.83 3.57 -9.70
C SER A 173 25.20 3.86 -10.32
N ASP A 174 26.25 3.20 -9.81
CA ASP A 174 27.59 3.23 -10.41
C ASP A 174 27.63 2.54 -11.78
N TYR A 175 26.63 1.72 -12.11
CA TYR A 175 26.56 0.99 -13.35
C TYR A 175 25.74 1.71 -14.43
N ALA A 176 24.59 2.26 -14.06
CA ALA A 176 23.68 2.87 -15.02
C ALA A 176 22.74 3.89 -14.37
N ARG A 177 22.22 4.79 -15.20
CA ARG A 177 21.14 5.72 -14.89
C ARG A 177 19.87 5.26 -15.57
N LEU A 178 18.83 5.01 -14.80
CA LEU A 178 17.58 4.45 -15.23
C LEU A 178 16.50 5.54 -15.25
N THR A 179 15.88 5.76 -16.42
CA THR A 179 14.80 6.73 -16.56
C THR A 179 13.47 6.02 -16.77
N PHE A 180 12.50 6.34 -15.92
CA PHE A 180 11.17 5.75 -15.95
C PHE A 180 10.08 6.79 -16.17
N ARG A 181 8.97 6.33 -16.76
CA ARG A 181 7.69 7.02 -16.73
C ARG A 181 6.67 6.24 -15.89
N LYS A 182 5.71 6.93 -15.28
CA LYS A 182 4.60 6.29 -14.59
C LYS A 182 3.73 5.56 -15.61
N PHE A 183 3.32 4.33 -15.26
CA PHE A 183 2.45 3.50 -16.09
C PHE A 183 1.03 3.53 -15.55
#